data_51f1445a690d183c418598c2365d8ddd
#
_entry.id   51f1445a690d183c418598c2365d8ddd
#
_cell.length_a   1.000
_cell.length_b   1.000
_cell.length_c   1.000
_cell.angle_alpha   90.00
_cell.angle_beta   90.00
_cell.angle_gamma   90.00
#
_symmetry.space_group_name_H-M   'P 1'
#
loop_
_entity.id
_entity.type
_entity.pdbx_description
1 polymer ?
#
loop_
_entity_poly.entity_id
_entity_poly.type
_entity_poly.pdbx_seq_one_letter_code
_entity_poly.pdbx_strand_id
1 'polypeptide(L)'
;MNRQSEALNKEYFQALGSTRASVRMLSLAWAGLFVLSIDLTHVYFFIKEQFTVDPFSNVPFLFLCLLLLLMLVCQIMSFSKPFIYKHQLLSTAMLFVLINGIHLSLVLMDYILTILTNEVLKDSLIYSLIYWLSFTVLFFGLMVYNVSWLKKQLGRGFSEKRTARNSIATSSVFSKSSLWIIFGITVLGGELASLSGYYVQTFGIVSNIVFTSAFSRLIVEVGYLLYLRSKDKTYWEEGPKEDQSQSFLKTIDFKKAKHRLTTKVVLFLTLAVSLKLLNIDAENSPSWLIATIRIFGYAILLDAMISFVFYQIKKKR
;
A
#
# COMPACT_ATOMS: atom_id res chain seq x y z
N MET A 1 24.12 -21.70 17.03
CA MET A 1 24.38 -20.47 16.25
C MET A 1 25.69 -19.88 16.76
N ASN A 2 26.58 -19.39 15.92
CA ASN A 2 27.84 -18.79 16.35
C ASN A 2 27.56 -17.35 16.85
N ARG A 3 28.22 -16.90 17.96
CA ARG A 3 28.03 -15.55 18.52
C ARG A 3 28.20 -14.44 17.47
N GLN A 4 29.11 -14.64 16.51
CA GLN A 4 29.34 -13.70 15.42
C GLN A 4 28.14 -13.62 14.48
N SER A 5 27.48 -14.74 14.13
CA SER A 5 26.29 -14.73 13.28
C SER A 5 25.09 -14.06 13.97
N GLU A 6 24.98 -14.17 15.30
CA GLU A 6 23.94 -13.48 16.08
C GLU A 6 24.12 -11.96 16.04
N ALA A 7 25.35 -11.47 16.21
CA ALA A 7 25.64 -10.04 16.14
C ALA A 7 25.30 -9.45 14.75
N LEU A 8 25.72 -10.13 13.67
CA LEU A 8 25.40 -9.71 12.30
C LEU A 8 23.89 -9.73 12.01
N ASN A 9 23.17 -10.73 12.51
CA ASN A 9 21.72 -10.80 12.35
C ASN A 9 21.03 -9.67 13.11
N LYS A 10 21.47 -9.36 14.32
CA LYS A 10 20.94 -8.26 15.13
C LYS A 10 21.11 -6.94 14.40
N GLU A 11 22.31 -6.64 13.94
CA GLU A 11 22.64 -5.43 13.17
C GLU A 11 21.75 -5.30 11.92
N TYR A 12 21.58 -6.41 11.18
CA TYR A 12 20.73 -6.42 9.98
C TYR A 12 19.28 -6.05 10.30
N PHE A 13 18.67 -6.66 11.33
CA PHE A 13 17.27 -6.40 11.68
C PHE A 13 17.05 -5.03 12.34
N GLN A 14 18.04 -4.50 13.06
CA GLN A 14 18.02 -3.12 13.54
C GLN A 14 18.07 -2.13 12.36
N ALA A 15 18.96 -2.36 11.39
CA ALA A 15 19.02 -1.56 10.17
C ALA A 15 17.74 -1.67 9.34
N LEU A 16 17.17 -2.86 9.19
CA LEU A 16 15.89 -3.08 8.52
C LEU A 16 14.75 -2.33 9.23
N GLY A 17 14.70 -2.43 10.55
CA GLY A 17 13.69 -1.80 11.38
C GLY A 17 13.71 -0.29 11.34
N SER A 18 14.88 0.32 11.24
CA SER A 18 15.04 1.77 11.12
C SER A 18 14.87 2.30 9.69
N THR A 19 14.76 1.42 8.68
CA THR A 19 14.72 1.78 7.27
C THR A 19 13.45 1.28 6.57
N ARG A 20 13.52 0.16 5.85
CA ARG A 20 12.43 -0.38 5.02
C ARG A 20 11.24 -0.89 5.83
N ALA A 21 11.48 -1.37 7.04
CA ALA A 21 10.45 -1.82 7.99
C ALA A 21 10.30 -0.85 9.18
N SER A 22 10.69 0.40 9.02
CA SER A 22 10.46 1.44 10.00
C SER A 22 8.97 1.67 10.22
N VAL A 23 8.55 1.89 11.45
CA VAL A 23 7.15 2.24 11.79
C VAL A 23 6.68 3.51 11.06
N ARG A 24 7.62 4.38 10.63
CA ARG A 24 7.32 5.55 9.77
C ARG A 24 6.74 5.17 8.41
N MET A 25 7.02 3.95 7.94
CA MET A 25 6.52 3.46 6.66
C MET A 25 5.00 3.24 6.65
N LEU A 26 4.33 3.25 7.81
CA LEU A 26 2.87 3.34 7.89
C LEU A 26 2.30 4.50 7.06
N SER A 27 3.09 5.54 6.86
CA SER A 27 2.69 6.65 6.00
C SER A 27 2.56 6.29 4.52
N LEU A 28 2.99 5.11 4.08
CA LEU A 28 2.75 4.60 2.72
C LEU A 28 1.31 4.15 2.51
N ALA A 29 0.51 4.04 3.58
CA ALA A 29 -0.90 3.69 3.48
C ALA A 29 -1.68 4.57 2.49
N TRP A 30 -1.28 5.84 2.30
CA TRP A 30 -1.93 6.72 1.31
C TRP A 30 -1.85 6.16 -0.13
N ALA A 31 -0.74 5.52 -0.48
CA ALA A 31 -0.60 4.92 -1.81
C ALA A 31 -1.52 3.69 -1.95
N GLY A 32 -1.56 2.83 -0.92
CA GLY A 32 -2.49 1.70 -0.87
C GLY A 32 -3.96 2.14 -0.90
N LEU A 33 -4.32 3.20 -0.17
CA LEU A 33 -5.66 3.78 -0.19
C LEU A 33 -6.07 4.22 -1.60
N PHE A 34 -5.15 4.86 -2.32
CA PHE A 34 -5.43 5.32 -3.68
C PHE A 34 -5.68 4.14 -4.62
N VAL A 35 -4.77 3.17 -4.68
CA VAL A 35 -4.90 1.99 -5.54
C VAL A 35 -6.18 1.22 -5.20
N LEU A 36 -6.37 0.87 -3.92
CA LEU A 36 -7.53 0.09 -3.49
C LEU A 36 -8.86 0.81 -3.71
N SER A 37 -8.89 2.14 -3.65
CA SER A 37 -10.10 2.91 -3.98
C SER A 37 -10.49 2.79 -5.45
N ILE A 38 -9.50 2.79 -6.35
CA ILE A 38 -9.72 2.56 -7.77
C ILE A 38 -10.23 1.13 -7.99
N ASP A 39 -9.57 0.15 -7.40
CA ASP A 39 -9.95 -1.25 -7.51
C ASP A 39 -11.38 -1.51 -7.04
N LEU A 40 -11.72 -1.00 -5.86
CA LEU A 40 -13.08 -1.12 -5.30
C LEU A 40 -14.14 -0.48 -6.20
N THR A 41 -13.83 0.66 -6.82
CA THR A 41 -14.74 1.30 -7.75
C THR A 41 -14.99 0.39 -8.96
N HIS A 42 -13.96 -0.17 -9.56
CA HIS A 42 -14.09 -1.09 -10.70
C HIS A 42 -14.84 -2.36 -10.32
N VAL A 43 -14.48 -2.99 -9.21
CA VAL A 43 -15.15 -4.22 -8.72
C VAL A 43 -16.62 -3.95 -8.38
N TYR A 44 -16.93 -2.77 -7.80
CA TYR A 44 -18.31 -2.37 -7.52
C TYR A 44 -19.15 -2.32 -8.79
N PHE A 45 -18.69 -1.62 -9.83
CA PHE A 45 -19.41 -1.52 -11.10
C PHE A 45 -19.50 -2.88 -11.79
N PHE A 46 -18.41 -3.66 -11.80
CA PHE A 46 -18.42 -5.00 -12.38
C PHE A 46 -19.47 -5.91 -11.73
N ILE A 47 -19.54 -5.95 -10.39
CA ILE A 47 -20.53 -6.79 -9.69
C ILE A 47 -21.94 -6.31 -10.00
N LYS A 48 -22.19 -4.99 -9.97
CA LYS A 48 -23.51 -4.41 -10.22
C LYS A 48 -24.00 -4.66 -11.65
N GLU A 49 -23.12 -4.54 -12.63
CA GLU A 49 -23.48 -4.68 -14.05
C GLU A 49 -23.56 -6.13 -14.51
N GLN A 50 -22.61 -6.96 -14.07
CA GLN A 50 -22.50 -8.35 -14.56
C GLN A 50 -23.41 -9.32 -13.80
N PHE A 51 -23.60 -9.13 -12.51
CA PHE A 51 -24.33 -10.09 -11.67
C PHE A 51 -25.72 -9.60 -11.21
N THR A 52 -26.10 -8.36 -11.50
CA THR A 52 -27.37 -7.75 -11.03
C THR A 52 -27.60 -7.88 -9.53
N VAL A 53 -26.51 -8.05 -8.75
CA VAL A 53 -26.52 -8.27 -7.31
C VAL A 53 -26.04 -7.01 -6.61
N ASP A 54 -26.58 -6.74 -5.42
CA ASP A 54 -26.04 -5.68 -4.58
C ASP A 54 -24.58 -5.99 -4.19
N PRO A 55 -23.62 -5.14 -4.56
CA PRO A 55 -22.22 -5.34 -4.21
C PRO A 55 -21.97 -5.53 -2.72
N PHE A 56 -22.79 -4.91 -1.86
CA PHE A 56 -22.64 -5.02 -0.41
C PHE A 56 -23.06 -6.38 0.16
N SER A 57 -23.77 -7.21 -0.60
CA SER A 57 -24.00 -8.62 -0.25
C SER A 57 -22.85 -9.53 -0.65
N ASN A 58 -21.87 -9.01 -1.40
CA ASN A 58 -20.72 -9.77 -1.91
C ASN A 58 -19.58 -9.80 -0.88
N VAL A 59 -19.30 -10.99 -0.34
CA VAL A 59 -18.27 -11.18 0.70
C VAL A 59 -16.87 -10.71 0.27
N PRO A 60 -16.34 -11.02 -0.93
CA PRO A 60 -15.08 -10.47 -1.42
C PRO A 60 -15.04 -8.95 -1.45
N PHE A 61 -16.12 -8.29 -1.89
CA PHE A 61 -16.21 -6.84 -1.90
C PHE A 61 -16.16 -6.24 -0.49
N LEU A 62 -16.89 -6.83 0.46
CA LEU A 62 -16.85 -6.42 1.87
C LEU A 62 -15.44 -6.59 2.47
N PHE A 63 -14.74 -7.66 2.09
CA PHE A 63 -13.35 -7.87 2.52
C PHE A 63 -12.43 -6.75 2.02
N LEU A 64 -12.58 -6.31 0.76
CA LEU A 64 -11.82 -5.19 0.21
C LEU A 64 -12.16 -3.86 0.88
N CYS A 65 -13.43 -3.65 1.25
CA CYS A 65 -13.85 -2.50 2.07
C CYS A 65 -13.18 -2.52 3.46
N LEU A 66 -13.11 -3.69 4.11
CA LEU A 66 -12.41 -3.84 5.37
C LEU A 66 -10.91 -3.54 5.24
N LEU A 67 -10.28 -3.99 4.16
CA LEU A 67 -8.88 -3.69 3.86
C LEU A 67 -8.66 -2.18 3.65
N LEU A 68 -9.61 -1.50 2.99
CA LEU A 68 -9.57 -0.03 2.86
C LEU A 68 -9.63 0.65 4.23
N LEU A 69 -10.51 0.21 5.13
CA LEU A 69 -10.58 0.72 6.50
C LEU A 69 -9.27 0.50 7.26
N LEU A 70 -8.66 -0.67 7.14
CA LEU A 70 -7.35 -0.95 7.75
C LEU A 70 -6.26 -0.01 7.23
N MET A 71 -6.23 0.27 5.93
CA MET A 71 -5.30 1.25 5.36
C MET A 71 -5.57 2.67 5.87
N LEU A 72 -6.84 3.07 6.04
CA LEU A 72 -7.22 4.34 6.66
C LEU A 72 -6.69 4.44 8.10
N VAL A 73 -6.87 3.39 8.90
CA VAL A 73 -6.35 3.33 10.28
C VAL A 73 -4.81 3.48 10.27
N CYS A 74 -4.10 2.76 9.39
CA CYS A 74 -2.65 2.91 9.24
C CYS A 74 -2.24 4.35 8.90
N GLN A 75 -2.98 5.00 8.00
CA GLN A 75 -2.70 6.38 7.62
C GLN A 75 -2.95 7.35 8.78
N ILE A 76 -4.03 7.17 9.53
CA ILE A 76 -4.32 7.98 10.72
C ILE A 76 -3.24 7.79 11.78
N MET A 77 -2.86 6.55 12.08
CA MET A 77 -1.76 6.26 13.01
C MET A 77 -0.46 6.94 12.60
N SER A 78 -0.16 7.00 11.30
CA SER A 78 1.06 7.61 10.78
C SER A 78 1.20 9.11 11.07
N PHE A 79 0.11 9.80 11.44
CA PHE A 79 0.13 11.21 11.77
C PHE A 79 0.72 11.48 13.16
N SER A 80 0.56 10.53 14.10
CA SER A 80 1.09 10.65 15.45
C SER A 80 2.40 9.89 15.60
N LYS A 81 3.52 10.58 15.37
CA LYS A 81 4.84 9.99 15.59
C LYS A 81 5.02 9.44 17.02
N PRO A 82 4.68 10.21 18.09
CA PRO A 82 4.81 9.68 19.45
C PRO A 82 4.04 8.38 19.65
N PHE A 83 2.83 8.26 19.10
CA PHE A 83 2.02 7.06 19.21
C PHE A 83 2.66 5.85 18.55
N ILE A 84 3.14 5.98 17.29
CA ILE A 84 3.73 4.85 16.56
C ILE A 84 5.04 4.35 17.19
N TYR A 85 5.82 5.25 17.79
CA TYR A 85 7.06 4.86 18.50
C TYR A 85 6.80 4.31 19.89
N LYS A 86 5.76 4.77 20.59
CA LYS A 86 5.36 4.22 21.89
C LYS A 86 4.78 2.82 21.74
N HIS A 87 4.03 2.55 20.67
CA HIS A 87 3.36 1.29 20.41
C HIS A 87 3.96 0.55 19.20
N GLN A 88 5.30 0.37 19.20
CA GLN A 88 6.02 -0.17 18.04
C GLN A 88 5.58 -1.57 17.63
N LEU A 89 5.19 -2.43 18.57
CA LEU A 89 4.69 -3.76 18.24
C LEU A 89 3.41 -3.68 17.40
N LEU A 90 2.44 -2.88 17.87
CA LEU A 90 1.20 -2.63 17.13
C LEU A 90 1.50 -1.98 15.77
N SER A 91 2.36 -0.97 15.76
CA SER A 91 2.74 -0.26 14.52
C SER A 91 3.44 -1.18 13.51
N THR A 92 4.26 -2.12 13.97
CA THR A 92 4.91 -3.12 13.09
C THR A 92 3.90 -4.15 12.60
N ALA A 93 2.95 -4.59 13.43
CA ALA A 93 1.87 -5.47 13.01
C ALA A 93 0.98 -4.80 11.96
N MET A 94 0.62 -3.54 12.16
CA MET A 94 -0.13 -2.75 11.18
C MET A 94 0.67 -2.53 9.89
N LEU A 95 1.99 -2.32 9.97
CA LEU A 95 2.86 -2.25 8.81
C LEU A 95 2.88 -3.57 8.04
N PHE A 96 2.93 -4.71 8.73
CA PHE A 96 2.85 -6.03 8.12
C PHE A 96 1.53 -6.22 7.36
N VAL A 97 0.41 -5.86 7.96
CA VAL A 97 -0.91 -5.91 7.31
C VAL A 97 -0.97 -4.95 6.12
N LEU A 98 -0.45 -3.72 6.27
CA LEU A 98 -0.39 -2.73 5.21
C LEU A 98 0.38 -3.21 3.98
N ILE A 99 1.55 -3.82 4.18
CA ILE A 99 2.38 -4.34 3.09
C ILE A 99 1.63 -5.44 2.33
N ASN A 100 0.96 -6.36 3.05
CA ASN A 100 0.12 -7.39 2.42
C ASN A 100 -1.07 -6.77 1.68
N GLY A 101 -1.70 -5.75 2.28
CA GLY A 101 -2.83 -5.05 1.67
C GLY A 101 -2.45 -4.32 0.38
N ILE A 102 -1.32 -3.60 0.36
CA ILE A 102 -0.82 -2.93 -0.85
C ILE A 102 -0.49 -3.97 -1.93
N HIS A 103 0.14 -5.09 -1.56
CA HIS A 103 0.43 -6.15 -2.51
C HIS A 103 -0.85 -6.73 -3.12
N LEU A 104 -1.85 -7.05 -2.30
CA LEU A 104 -3.13 -7.56 -2.78
C LEU A 104 -3.84 -6.55 -3.70
N SER A 105 -3.80 -5.25 -3.36
CA SER A 105 -4.37 -4.20 -4.21
C SER A 105 -3.70 -4.13 -5.58
N LEU A 106 -2.37 -4.25 -5.64
CA LEU A 106 -1.64 -4.26 -6.90
C LEU A 106 -1.98 -5.49 -7.76
N VAL A 107 -2.12 -6.66 -7.13
CA VAL A 107 -2.55 -7.89 -7.83
C VAL A 107 -3.98 -7.76 -8.35
N LEU A 108 -4.87 -7.18 -7.54
CA LEU A 108 -6.26 -6.94 -7.97
C LEU A 108 -6.32 -5.95 -9.13
N MET A 109 -5.54 -4.87 -9.07
CA MET A 109 -5.44 -3.90 -10.17
C MET A 109 -4.95 -4.57 -11.46
N ASP A 110 -3.93 -5.43 -11.35
CA ASP A 110 -3.44 -6.22 -12.48
C ASP A 110 -4.52 -7.16 -13.03
N TYR A 111 -5.26 -7.85 -12.17
CA TYR A 111 -6.40 -8.69 -12.57
C TYR A 111 -7.48 -7.89 -13.32
N ILE A 112 -7.84 -6.73 -12.81
CA ILE A 112 -8.82 -5.84 -13.46
C ILE A 112 -8.32 -5.46 -14.86
N LEU A 113 -7.07 -5.01 -14.97
CA LEU A 113 -6.49 -4.56 -16.22
C LEU A 113 -6.27 -5.69 -17.24
N THR A 114 -5.92 -6.89 -16.78
CA THR A 114 -5.59 -8.00 -17.69
C THR A 114 -6.80 -8.85 -18.07
N ILE A 115 -7.72 -9.07 -17.15
CA ILE A 115 -8.86 -9.97 -17.33
C ILE A 115 -10.17 -9.20 -17.53
N LEU A 116 -10.52 -8.30 -16.59
CA LEU A 116 -11.86 -7.68 -16.59
C LEU A 116 -12.04 -6.63 -17.69
N THR A 117 -10.98 -5.96 -18.13
CA THR A 117 -11.05 -5.00 -19.24
C THR A 117 -10.98 -5.64 -20.62
N ASN A 118 -10.64 -6.92 -20.70
CA ASN A 118 -10.56 -7.64 -21.97
C ASN A 118 -11.90 -8.30 -22.32
N GLU A 119 -12.53 -7.87 -23.40
CA GLU A 119 -13.85 -8.36 -23.81
C GLU A 119 -13.93 -9.87 -24.05
N VAL A 120 -12.81 -10.50 -24.44
CA VAL A 120 -12.76 -11.97 -24.68
C VAL A 120 -12.55 -12.74 -23.37
N LEU A 121 -11.82 -12.17 -22.41
CA LEU A 121 -11.41 -12.87 -21.19
C LEU A 121 -12.38 -12.66 -20.01
N LYS A 122 -13.04 -11.48 -19.96
CA LYS A 122 -13.89 -11.06 -18.81
C LYS A 122 -15.03 -12.04 -18.49
N ASP A 123 -15.63 -12.63 -19.52
CA ASP A 123 -16.78 -13.53 -19.38
C ASP A 123 -16.39 -15.00 -19.13
N SER A 124 -15.08 -15.28 -19.10
CA SER A 124 -14.58 -16.64 -18.91
C SER A 124 -14.11 -16.89 -17.49
N LEU A 125 -14.90 -17.65 -16.73
CA LEU A 125 -14.53 -18.12 -15.40
C LEU A 125 -13.19 -18.87 -15.40
N ILE A 126 -12.88 -19.59 -16.47
CA ILE A 126 -11.64 -20.39 -16.60
C ILE A 126 -10.40 -19.48 -16.55
N TYR A 127 -10.38 -18.36 -17.30
CA TYR A 127 -9.25 -17.46 -17.29
C TYR A 127 -9.07 -16.76 -15.93
N SER A 128 -10.17 -16.39 -15.29
CA SER A 128 -10.13 -15.86 -13.92
C SER A 128 -9.57 -16.86 -12.92
N LEU A 129 -9.99 -18.12 -12.98
CA LEU A 129 -9.48 -19.19 -12.13
C LEU A 129 -7.98 -19.45 -12.39
N ILE A 130 -7.56 -19.51 -13.65
CA ILE A 130 -6.15 -19.71 -14.02
C ILE A 130 -5.31 -18.54 -13.47
N TYR A 131 -5.77 -17.31 -13.61
CA TYR A 131 -5.07 -16.13 -13.07
C TYR A 131 -4.86 -16.25 -11.56
N TRP A 132 -5.95 -16.42 -10.80
CA TRP A 132 -5.89 -16.49 -9.35
C TRP A 132 -5.12 -17.70 -8.82
N LEU A 133 -5.25 -18.87 -9.48
CA LEU A 133 -4.48 -20.05 -9.13
C LEU A 133 -2.98 -19.84 -9.37
N SER A 134 -2.62 -19.31 -10.54
CA SER A 134 -1.22 -19.01 -10.89
C SER A 134 -0.59 -18.02 -9.92
N PHE A 135 -1.32 -16.95 -9.59
CA PHE A 135 -0.89 -15.98 -8.59
C PHE A 135 -0.70 -16.63 -7.21
N THR A 136 -1.67 -17.43 -6.78
CA THR A 136 -1.62 -18.10 -5.47
C THR A 136 -0.41 -19.04 -5.37
N VAL A 137 -0.18 -19.86 -6.39
CA VAL A 137 0.97 -20.78 -6.45
C VAL A 137 2.28 -19.99 -6.46
N LEU A 138 2.38 -18.93 -7.27
CA LEU A 138 3.55 -18.05 -7.31
C LEU A 138 3.83 -17.42 -5.94
N PHE A 139 2.81 -16.82 -5.32
CA PHE A 139 2.96 -16.13 -4.03
C PHE A 139 3.41 -17.08 -2.93
N PHE A 140 2.71 -18.21 -2.74
CA PHE A 140 3.07 -19.17 -1.71
C PHE A 140 4.41 -19.86 -1.99
N GLY A 141 4.72 -20.16 -3.25
CA GLY A 141 6.03 -20.68 -3.64
C GLY A 141 7.17 -19.73 -3.27
N LEU A 142 7.01 -18.43 -3.58
CA LEU A 142 7.95 -17.40 -3.20
C LEU A 142 8.03 -17.18 -1.68
N MET A 143 6.92 -17.29 -0.95
CA MET A 143 6.92 -17.23 0.51
C MET A 143 7.75 -18.36 1.11
N VAL A 144 7.54 -19.61 0.67
CA VAL A 144 8.32 -20.78 1.13
C VAL A 144 9.80 -20.60 0.78
N TYR A 145 10.11 -20.15 -0.44
CA TYR A 145 11.47 -19.84 -0.85
C TYR A 145 12.12 -18.79 0.06
N ASN A 146 11.45 -17.67 0.30
CA ASN A 146 11.98 -16.57 1.13
C ASN A 146 12.11 -16.96 2.61
N VAL A 147 11.22 -17.79 3.16
CA VAL A 147 11.37 -18.35 4.52
C VAL A 147 12.59 -19.25 4.59
N SER A 148 12.78 -20.14 3.61
CA SER A 148 13.93 -21.03 3.53
C SER A 148 15.24 -20.25 3.37
N TRP A 149 15.21 -19.21 2.53
CA TRP A 149 16.31 -18.28 2.38
C TRP A 149 16.65 -17.56 3.69
N LEU A 150 15.63 -17.03 4.41
CA LEU A 150 15.83 -16.37 5.70
C LEU A 150 16.46 -17.31 6.72
N LYS A 151 15.97 -18.55 6.84
CA LYS A 151 16.56 -19.57 7.72
C LYS A 151 18.06 -19.80 7.43
N LYS A 152 18.42 -19.91 6.14
CA LYS A 152 19.83 -20.05 5.74
C LYS A 152 20.67 -18.82 6.10
N GLN A 153 20.13 -17.60 5.93
CA GLN A 153 20.84 -16.38 6.31
C GLN A 153 21.03 -16.26 7.83
N LEU A 154 20.01 -16.58 8.61
CA LEU A 154 20.11 -16.58 10.07
C LEU A 154 21.18 -17.54 10.59
N GLY A 155 21.37 -18.70 9.95
CA GLY A 155 22.40 -19.65 10.33
C GLY A 155 23.83 -19.18 9.99
N ARG A 156 24.00 -18.42 8.89
CA ARG A 156 25.31 -17.95 8.41
C ARG A 156 25.70 -16.55 8.92
N GLY A 157 24.72 -15.77 9.32
CA GLY A 157 24.81 -14.32 9.55
C GLY A 157 24.62 -13.51 8.28
N PHE A 158 24.01 -12.34 8.40
CA PHE A 158 23.87 -11.41 7.29
C PHE A 158 25.18 -10.70 6.96
N SER A 159 25.50 -10.52 5.68
CA SER A 159 26.71 -9.82 5.30
C SER A 159 26.61 -8.32 5.56
N GLU A 160 27.71 -7.67 5.94
CA GLU A 160 27.81 -6.22 6.16
C GLU A 160 27.34 -5.41 4.93
N LYS A 161 27.68 -5.86 3.70
CA LYS A 161 27.18 -5.23 2.48
C LYS A 161 25.65 -5.18 2.39
N ARG A 162 24.98 -6.16 2.96
CA ARG A 162 23.50 -6.26 2.97
C ARG A 162 22.89 -5.36 4.03
N THR A 163 23.52 -5.29 5.17
CA THR A 163 23.17 -4.36 6.25
C THR A 163 23.36 -2.91 5.78
N ALA A 164 24.49 -2.59 5.15
CA ALA A 164 24.73 -1.29 4.53
C ALA A 164 23.74 -0.93 3.42
N ARG A 165 23.30 -1.92 2.60
CA ARG A 165 22.24 -1.69 1.60
C ARG A 165 20.90 -1.30 2.24
N ASN A 166 20.57 -1.79 3.41
CA ASN A 166 19.37 -1.35 4.13
C ASN A 166 19.47 0.14 4.50
N SER A 167 20.62 0.61 4.96
CA SER A 167 20.83 2.03 5.27
C SER A 167 20.89 2.92 4.02
N ILE A 168 21.45 2.44 2.91
CA ILE A 168 21.51 3.16 1.63
C ILE A 168 20.13 3.18 0.94
N ALA A 169 19.32 2.13 1.08
CA ALA A 169 17.98 2.05 0.49
C ALA A 169 17.04 3.15 0.98
N THR A 170 17.29 3.73 2.16
CA THR A 170 16.54 4.91 2.63
C THR A 170 16.86 6.17 1.84
N SER A 171 18.02 6.23 1.20
CA SER A 171 18.46 7.42 0.48
C SER A 171 18.22 7.36 -1.05
N SER A 172 18.16 6.17 -1.66
CA SER A 172 18.20 6.07 -3.12
C SER A 172 17.12 5.22 -3.80
N VAL A 173 16.72 4.07 -3.26
CA VAL A 173 15.85 3.11 -3.99
C VAL A 173 14.38 3.21 -3.57
N PHE A 174 14.11 3.57 -2.33
CA PHE A 174 12.77 3.88 -1.82
C PHE A 174 12.63 5.36 -1.45
N SER A 175 13.40 6.22 -2.11
CA SER A 175 13.08 7.64 -2.06
C SER A 175 11.65 7.78 -2.58
N LYS A 176 10.91 8.76 -2.08
CA LYS A 176 9.55 9.07 -2.56
C LYS A 176 9.47 9.11 -4.08
N SER A 177 10.57 9.39 -4.78
CA SER A 177 10.71 9.41 -6.22
C SER A 177 10.62 8.01 -6.86
N SER A 178 11.20 6.97 -6.25
CA SER A 178 11.16 5.61 -6.85
C SER A 178 9.77 5.00 -6.75
N LEU A 179 9.05 5.25 -5.65
CA LEU A 179 7.64 4.86 -5.52
C LEU A 179 6.77 5.60 -6.53
N TRP A 180 7.04 6.88 -6.79
CA TRP A 180 6.37 7.64 -7.85
C TRP A 180 6.72 7.15 -9.25
N ILE A 181 7.96 6.69 -9.48
CA ILE A 181 8.37 6.10 -10.76
C ILE A 181 7.68 4.75 -10.94
N ILE A 182 7.66 3.87 -9.94
CA ILE A 182 6.95 2.59 -9.99
C ILE A 182 5.45 2.83 -10.20
N PHE A 183 4.86 3.75 -9.45
CA PHE A 183 3.47 4.15 -9.59
C PHE A 183 3.19 4.76 -10.97
N GLY A 184 4.05 5.67 -11.46
CA GLY A 184 3.95 6.27 -12.77
C GLY A 184 4.09 5.26 -13.90
N ILE A 185 5.01 4.30 -13.80
CA ILE A 185 5.16 3.20 -14.77
C ILE A 185 3.93 2.29 -14.73
N THR A 186 3.36 2.01 -13.54
CA THR A 186 2.17 1.17 -13.42
C THR A 186 0.93 1.86 -14.00
N VAL A 187 0.72 3.14 -13.71
CA VAL A 187 -0.45 3.91 -14.20
C VAL A 187 -0.28 4.29 -15.67
N LEU A 188 0.87 4.84 -16.08
CA LEU A 188 1.14 5.19 -17.49
C LEU A 188 1.33 3.95 -18.35
N GLY A 189 1.90 2.88 -17.82
CA GLY A 189 1.99 1.59 -18.49
C GLY A 189 0.60 1.01 -18.76
N GLY A 190 -0.33 1.12 -17.83
CA GLY A 190 -1.73 0.71 -18.01
C GLY A 190 -2.44 1.50 -19.10
N GLU A 191 -2.26 2.83 -19.14
CA GLU A 191 -2.88 3.68 -20.18
C GLU A 191 -2.26 3.49 -21.58
N LEU A 192 -0.93 3.45 -21.70
CA LEU A 192 -0.26 3.18 -22.97
C LEU A 192 -0.54 1.77 -23.50
N ALA A 193 -0.77 0.83 -22.60
CA ALA A 193 -1.05 -0.55 -22.93
C ALA A 193 -2.52 -0.75 -23.38
N SER A 194 -3.46 0.08 -22.92
CA SER A 194 -4.85 0.07 -23.41
C SER A 194 -4.97 0.38 -24.92
N LEU A 195 -3.93 1.01 -25.50
CA LEU A 195 -3.86 1.34 -26.92
C LEU A 195 -3.40 0.18 -27.82
N SER A 196 -2.91 -0.95 -27.28
CA SER A 196 -2.25 -2.01 -28.08
C SER A 196 -2.69 -3.45 -27.83
N GLY A 197 -3.84 -3.68 -27.19
CA GLY A 197 -4.52 -4.98 -27.06
C GLY A 197 -3.77 -6.07 -26.26
N TYR A 198 -2.67 -6.60 -26.75
CA TYR A 198 -1.96 -7.72 -26.11
C TYR A 198 -0.80 -7.32 -25.20
N TYR A 199 -0.26 -6.12 -25.34
CA TYR A 199 0.86 -5.67 -24.51
C TYR A 199 0.45 -5.42 -23.05
N VAL A 200 -0.83 -5.12 -22.79
CA VAL A 200 -1.38 -4.95 -21.44
C VAL A 200 -1.22 -6.21 -20.62
N GLN A 201 -1.65 -7.34 -21.19
CA GLN A 201 -1.63 -8.63 -20.51
C GLN A 201 -0.19 -9.06 -20.20
N THR A 202 0.72 -8.91 -21.16
CA THR A 202 2.13 -9.26 -20.96
C THR A 202 2.77 -8.37 -19.91
N PHE A 203 2.54 -7.05 -19.96
CA PHE A 203 3.06 -6.12 -18.98
C PHE A 203 2.48 -6.37 -17.59
N GLY A 204 1.19 -6.63 -17.49
CA GLY A 204 0.52 -6.97 -16.23
C GLY A 204 1.12 -8.22 -15.60
N ILE A 205 1.25 -9.32 -16.33
CA ILE A 205 1.83 -10.57 -15.83
C ILE A 205 3.28 -10.34 -15.34
N VAL A 206 4.12 -9.65 -16.12
CA VAL A 206 5.51 -9.37 -15.74
C VAL A 206 5.57 -8.49 -14.49
N SER A 207 4.74 -7.45 -14.43
CA SER A 207 4.64 -6.56 -13.26
C SER A 207 4.21 -7.33 -12.01
N ASN A 208 3.22 -8.22 -12.14
CA ASN A 208 2.74 -9.05 -11.04
C ASN A 208 3.85 -9.98 -10.51
N ILE A 209 4.61 -10.64 -11.39
CA ILE A 209 5.75 -11.48 -11.00
C ILE A 209 6.80 -10.68 -10.23
N VAL A 210 7.17 -9.49 -10.73
CA VAL A 210 8.16 -8.61 -10.11
C VAL A 210 7.68 -8.11 -8.75
N PHE A 211 6.46 -7.59 -8.65
CA PHE A 211 5.88 -7.11 -7.40
C PHE A 211 5.73 -8.24 -6.38
N THR A 212 5.18 -9.39 -6.79
CA THR A 212 5.01 -10.55 -5.92
C THR A 212 6.35 -11.03 -5.38
N SER A 213 7.40 -11.03 -6.22
CA SER A 213 8.75 -11.40 -5.78
C SER A 213 9.33 -10.43 -4.75
N ALA A 214 9.13 -9.13 -4.96
CA ALA A 214 9.61 -8.09 -4.04
C ALA A 214 8.84 -8.10 -2.72
N PHE A 215 7.50 -8.14 -2.79
CA PHE A 215 6.63 -8.10 -1.62
C PHE A 215 6.73 -9.37 -0.77
N SER A 216 6.78 -10.56 -1.38
CA SER A 216 6.90 -11.83 -0.63
C SER A 216 8.15 -11.84 0.26
N ARG A 217 9.25 -11.28 -0.23
CA ARG A 217 10.48 -11.15 0.56
C ARG A 217 10.32 -10.15 1.71
N LEU A 218 9.76 -8.97 1.41
CA LEU A 218 9.54 -7.94 2.42
C LEU A 218 8.59 -8.42 3.51
N ILE A 219 7.52 -9.14 3.15
CA ILE A 219 6.56 -9.75 4.07
C ILE A 219 7.27 -10.69 5.04
N VAL A 220 8.13 -11.58 4.53
CA VAL A 220 8.89 -12.52 5.38
C VAL A 220 9.86 -11.78 6.31
N GLU A 221 10.58 -10.79 5.82
CA GLU A 221 11.52 -10.00 6.62
C GLU A 221 10.79 -9.18 7.71
N VAL A 222 9.67 -8.54 7.38
CA VAL A 222 8.87 -7.75 8.34
C VAL A 222 8.15 -8.65 9.34
N GLY A 223 7.63 -9.79 8.90
CA GLY A 223 7.03 -10.78 9.80
C GLY A 223 8.02 -11.30 10.83
N TYR A 224 9.27 -11.58 10.41
CA TYR A 224 10.32 -11.99 11.34
C TYR A 224 10.76 -10.84 12.26
N LEU A 225 10.85 -9.59 11.75
CA LEU A 225 11.13 -8.41 12.58
C LEU A 225 10.03 -8.20 13.64
N LEU A 226 8.76 -8.41 13.29
CA LEU A 226 7.64 -8.36 14.23
C LEU A 226 7.82 -9.38 15.36
N TYR A 227 8.22 -10.61 15.02
CA TYR A 227 8.56 -11.64 15.99
C TYR A 227 9.73 -11.21 16.89
N LEU A 228 10.81 -10.64 16.34
CA LEU A 228 11.94 -10.15 17.12
C LEU A 228 11.54 -9.02 18.07
N ARG A 229 10.77 -8.04 17.59
CA ARG A 229 10.26 -6.91 18.40
C ARG A 229 9.33 -7.36 19.52
N SER A 230 8.62 -8.48 19.38
CA SER A 230 7.80 -9.05 20.43
C SER A 230 8.62 -9.72 21.53
N LYS A 231 9.85 -10.15 21.25
CA LYS A 231 10.74 -10.84 22.18
C LYS A 231 11.74 -9.92 22.86
N ASP A 232 12.28 -8.94 22.11
CA ASP A 232 13.36 -8.11 22.60
C ASP A 232 13.22 -6.66 22.10
N LYS A 233 13.15 -5.73 23.06
CA LYS A 233 13.07 -4.30 22.79
C LYS A 233 14.32 -3.70 22.14
N THR A 234 15.44 -4.41 22.10
CA THR A 234 16.65 -3.95 21.40
C THR A 234 16.46 -3.80 19.89
N TYR A 235 15.39 -4.41 19.32
CA TYR A 235 14.98 -4.23 17.93
C TYR A 235 14.00 -3.07 17.71
N TRP A 236 13.66 -2.33 18.77
CA TRP A 236 12.80 -1.17 18.67
C TRP A 236 13.58 0.02 18.11
N GLU A 237 12.92 0.85 17.36
CA GLU A 237 13.49 2.08 16.82
C GLU A 237 13.57 3.14 17.92
N GLU A 238 14.63 3.93 17.89
CA GLU A 238 14.70 5.16 18.70
C GLU A 238 13.69 6.17 18.17
N GLY A 239 12.78 6.59 19.03
CA GLY A 239 11.82 7.64 18.70
C GLY A 239 12.51 9.00 18.50
N PRO A 240 11.90 9.93 17.76
CA PRO A 240 12.38 11.29 17.73
C PRO A 240 12.38 11.85 19.16
N LYS A 241 13.43 12.59 19.52
CA LYS A 241 13.61 13.22 20.84
C LYS A 241 12.58 14.33 21.14
N GLU A 242 11.51 14.42 20.38
CA GLU A 242 10.41 15.36 20.61
C GLU A 242 9.51 14.87 21.75
N ASP A 243 9.04 15.85 22.51
CA ASP A 243 8.17 15.70 23.68
C ASP A 243 7.05 14.67 23.47
N GLN A 244 7.17 13.49 24.12
CA GLN A 244 6.26 12.35 23.97
C GLN A 244 4.86 12.62 24.55
N SER A 245 4.64 13.80 25.14
CA SER A 245 3.39 14.17 25.81
C SER A 245 2.31 14.76 24.88
N GLN A 246 2.60 14.95 23.59
CA GLN A 246 1.62 15.58 22.69
C GLN A 246 0.45 14.66 22.37
N SER A 247 -0.77 15.12 22.62
CA SER A 247 -2.00 14.47 22.24
C SER A 247 -2.06 14.22 20.72
N PHE A 248 -2.62 13.08 20.30
CA PHE A 248 -2.81 12.69 18.89
C PHE A 248 -3.38 13.84 18.04
N LEU A 249 -4.40 14.54 18.53
CA LEU A 249 -5.05 15.63 17.79
C LEU A 249 -4.14 16.86 17.60
N LYS A 250 -3.21 17.12 18.54
CA LYS A 250 -2.22 18.20 18.38
C LYS A 250 -1.14 17.88 17.35
N THR A 251 -1.00 16.63 16.96
CA THR A 251 0.01 16.18 15.97
C THR A 251 -0.45 16.37 14.52
N ILE A 252 -1.77 16.55 14.31
CA ILE A 252 -2.34 16.80 12.97
C ILE A 252 -2.12 18.25 12.61
N ASP A 253 -1.10 18.50 11.79
CA ASP A 253 -0.77 19.84 11.31
C ASP A 253 -1.28 20.05 9.89
N PHE A 254 -2.42 20.74 9.75
CA PHE A 254 -3.04 21.05 8.46
C PHE A 254 -2.19 22.00 7.58
N LYS A 255 -1.16 22.65 8.12
CA LYS A 255 -0.19 23.39 7.30
C LYS A 255 0.67 22.45 6.46
N LYS A 256 0.82 21.18 6.88
CA LYS A 256 1.51 20.16 6.09
C LYS A 256 0.58 19.62 4.99
N ALA A 257 0.99 19.81 3.74
CA ALA A 257 0.22 19.34 2.56
C ALA A 257 -0.25 17.90 2.67
N LYS A 258 0.60 17.01 3.22
CA LYS A 258 0.29 15.60 3.41
C LYS A 258 -0.94 15.39 4.33
N HIS A 259 -0.99 16.03 5.49
CA HIS A 259 -2.11 15.89 6.43
C HIS A 259 -3.39 16.46 5.84
N ARG A 260 -3.29 17.63 5.20
CA ARG A 260 -4.41 18.31 4.55
C ARG A 260 -4.99 17.48 3.40
N LEU A 261 -4.15 16.97 2.50
CA LEU A 261 -4.58 16.15 1.36
C LEU A 261 -5.21 14.83 1.84
N THR A 262 -4.57 14.12 2.78
CA THR A 262 -5.13 12.87 3.30
C THR A 262 -6.48 13.11 3.95
N THR A 263 -6.65 14.17 4.75
CA THR A 263 -7.94 14.48 5.39
C THR A 263 -9.02 14.75 4.33
N LYS A 264 -8.71 15.51 3.28
CA LYS A 264 -9.65 15.78 2.17
C LYS A 264 -10.05 14.51 1.43
N VAL A 265 -9.07 13.63 1.13
CA VAL A 265 -9.34 12.35 0.46
C VAL A 265 -10.22 11.45 1.34
N VAL A 266 -9.91 11.35 2.64
CA VAL A 266 -10.74 10.57 3.59
C VAL A 266 -12.16 11.10 3.63
N LEU A 267 -12.34 12.42 3.75
CA LEU A 267 -13.67 13.03 3.76
C LEU A 267 -14.43 12.79 2.44
N PHE A 268 -13.74 12.88 1.31
CA PHE A 268 -14.33 12.62 -0.01
C PHE A 268 -14.79 11.16 -0.14
N LEU A 269 -13.94 10.20 0.26
CA LEU A 269 -14.28 8.78 0.23
C LEU A 269 -15.43 8.46 1.20
N THR A 270 -15.40 9.03 2.41
CA THR A 270 -16.50 8.86 3.38
C THR A 270 -17.81 9.38 2.81
N LEU A 271 -17.78 10.56 2.18
CA LEU A 271 -18.96 11.14 1.54
C LEU A 271 -19.47 10.24 0.40
N ALA A 272 -18.57 9.78 -0.49
CA ALA A 272 -18.93 8.92 -1.61
C ALA A 272 -19.56 7.60 -1.14
N VAL A 273 -18.96 6.95 -0.14
CA VAL A 273 -19.51 5.72 0.47
C VAL A 273 -20.85 5.98 1.14
N SER A 274 -20.98 7.10 1.89
CA SER A 274 -22.25 7.44 2.56
C SER A 274 -23.39 7.68 1.57
N LEU A 275 -23.12 8.41 0.48
CA LEU A 275 -24.11 8.65 -0.57
C LEU A 275 -24.56 7.33 -1.22
N LYS A 276 -23.61 6.42 -1.42
CA LYS A 276 -23.90 5.12 -2.01
C LYS A 276 -24.72 4.21 -1.08
N LEU A 277 -24.39 4.19 0.22
CA LEU A 277 -25.17 3.48 1.23
C LEU A 277 -26.62 4.00 1.33
N LEU A 278 -26.84 5.28 1.02
CA LEU A 278 -28.15 5.90 0.98
C LEU A 278 -28.87 5.70 -0.37
N ASN A 279 -28.33 4.89 -1.28
CA ASN A 279 -28.84 4.67 -2.64
C ASN A 279 -29.02 5.98 -3.45
N ILE A 280 -28.21 6.99 -3.18
CA ILE A 280 -28.20 8.25 -3.89
C ILE A 280 -27.30 8.09 -5.11
N ASP A 281 -27.88 7.72 -6.25
CA ASP A 281 -27.17 7.58 -7.52
C ASP A 281 -27.08 8.93 -8.26
N ALA A 282 -26.07 9.06 -9.13
CA ALA A 282 -25.85 10.29 -9.89
C ALA A 282 -27.04 10.69 -10.77
N GLU A 283 -27.80 9.72 -11.28
CA GLU A 283 -28.97 9.93 -12.11
C GLU A 283 -30.16 10.48 -11.32
N ASN A 284 -30.29 10.10 -10.05
CA ASN A 284 -31.38 10.52 -9.16
C ASN A 284 -30.99 11.64 -8.20
N SER A 285 -29.75 12.12 -8.30
CA SER A 285 -29.23 13.12 -7.38
C SER A 285 -29.56 14.55 -7.84
N PRO A 286 -29.88 15.46 -6.92
CA PRO A 286 -30.01 16.86 -7.24
C PRO A 286 -28.73 17.41 -7.89
N SER A 287 -28.87 18.23 -8.93
CA SER A 287 -27.74 18.80 -9.69
C SER A 287 -26.73 19.54 -8.80
N TRP A 288 -27.18 20.20 -7.74
CA TRP A 288 -26.31 20.86 -6.77
C TRP A 288 -25.39 19.88 -6.02
N LEU A 289 -25.88 18.67 -5.70
CA LEU A 289 -25.09 17.66 -4.99
C LEU A 289 -23.99 17.13 -5.89
N ILE A 290 -24.31 16.83 -7.15
CA ILE A 290 -23.32 16.40 -8.16
C ILE A 290 -22.27 17.49 -8.39
N ALA A 291 -22.71 18.74 -8.50
CA ALA A 291 -21.79 19.87 -8.64
C ALA A 291 -20.87 20.01 -7.42
N THR A 292 -21.40 19.86 -6.21
CA THR A 292 -20.60 19.91 -4.97
C THR A 292 -19.55 18.83 -4.92
N ILE A 293 -19.88 17.58 -5.27
CA ILE A 293 -18.93 16.46 -5.31
C ILE A 293 -17.83 16.72 -6.34
N ARG A 294 -18.18 17.22 -7.54
CA ARG A 294 -17.19 17.58 -8.57
C ARG A 294 -16.26 18.69 -8.12
N ILE A 295 -16.81 19.77 -7.55
CA ILE A 295 -16.01 20.89 -7.02
C ILE A 295 -15.05 20.40 -5.93
N PHE A 296 -15.51 19.53 -5.04
CA PHE A 296 -14.67 18.99 -3.98
C PHE A 296 -13.54 18.10 -4.55
N GLY A 297 -13.84 17.26 -5.55
CA GLY A 297 -12.84 16.47 -6.28
C GLY A 297 -11.79 17.36 -6.96
N TYR A 298 -12.23 18.40 -7.69
CA TYR A 298 -11.30 19.36 -8.29
C TYR A 298 -10.47 20.13 -7.28
N ALA A 299 -11.03 20.50 -6.13
CA ALA A 299 -10.30 21.17 -5.06
C ALA A 299 -9.19 20.28 -4.46
N ILE A 300 -9.41 18.96 -4.37
CA ILE A 300 -8.37 18.00 -3.96
C ILE A 300 -7.25 17.94 -5.01
N LEU A 301 -7.58 17.82 -6.28
CA LEU A 301 -6.61 17.77 -7.37
C LEU A 301 -5.78 19.06 -7.45
N LEU A 302 -6.42 20.21 -7.34
CA LEU A 302 -5.75 21.51 -7.38
C LEU A 302 -4.79 21.67 -6.18
N ASP A 303 -5.21 21.31 -4.98
CA ASP A 303 -4.36 21.34 -3.78
C ASP A 303 -3.17 20.37 -3.92
N ALA A 304 -3.35 19.20 -4.53
CA ALA A 304 -2.28 18.25 -4.80
C ALA A 304 -1.26 18.83 -5.78
N MET A 305 -1.72 19.42 -6.87
CA MET A 305 -0.86 20.07 -7.87
C MET A 305 -0.07 21.24 -7.28
N ILE A 306 -0.72 22.14 -6.58
CA ILE A 306 -0.08 23.28 -5.91
C ILE A 306 0.97 22.79 -4.90
N SER A 307 0.60 21.81 -4.07
CA SER A 307 1.52 21.25 -3.07
C SER A 307 2.73 20.57 -3.72
N PHE A 308 2.54 19.92 -4.87
CA PHE A 308 3.63 19.34 -5.66
C PHE A 308 4.58 20.40 -6.22
N VAL A 309 4.03 21.48 -6.82
CA VAL A 309 4.83 22.59 -7.35
C VAL A 309 5.64 23.25 -6.25
N PHE A 310 5.02 23.59 -5.12
CA PHE A 310 5.74 24.16 -3.98
C PHE A 310 6.84 23.23 -3.43
N TYR A 311 6.59 21.92 -3.40
CA TYR A 311 7.60 20.94 -3.02
C TYR A 311 8.80 20.95 -3.97
N GLN A 312 8.56 21.02 -5.29
CA GLN A 312 9.64 21.08 -6.29
C GLN A 312 10.45 22.37 -6.20
N ILE A 313 9.79 23.50 -6.00
CA ILE A 313 10.47 24.80 -5.82
C ILE A 313 11.35 24.79 -4.56
N LYS A 314 10.83 24.25 -3.44
CA LYS A 314 11.57 24.18 -2.19
C LYS A 314 12.76 23.21 -2.26
N LYS A 315 12.74 22.22 -3.13
CA LYS A 315 13.82 21.25 -3.33
C LYS A 315 14.98 21.84 -4.16
N LYS A 316 14.70 22.85 -4.99
CA LYS A 316 15.73 23.53 -5.83
C LYS A 316 16.46 24.67 -5.12
N ARG A 317 15.97 25.12 -3.97
CA ARG A 317 16.64 26.05 -3.04
C ARG A 317 17.36 25.26 -1.94
#